data_f0bff909afa89a2ceca0668b4331fb98
#
_entry.id   f0bff909afa89a2ceca0668b4331fb98
#
_cell.length_a   1.000
_cell.length_b   1.000
_cell.length_c   1.000
_cell.angle_alpha   90.00
_cell.angle_beta   90.00
_cell.angle_gamma   90.00
#
_symmetry.space_group_name_H-M   'P 1'
#
loop_
_entity.id
_entity.type
_entity.pdbx_description
1 polymer ?
#
loop_
_entity_poly.entity_id
_entity_poly.type
_entity_poly.pdbx_seq_one_letter_code
_entity_poly.pdbx_strand_id
1 'polypeptide(L)'
;MPLPPVAAVPVSAPERAFPCGQPGHPCVLARLQAGRRWIWIEGNHDPGPVELGGSHLAEMRLGALVYRHIAQKGAEGEVSGHYHPKHRVSGAGPARAAFIYDQRRLILPAYGTYTGGLSTTDPAISALFKRPAIAVLTGSRAIPTPL
;
A
#
# COMPACT_ATOMS: atom_id res chain seq x y z
N MET A 1 -25.79 -13.79 1.39
CA MET A 1 -24.81 -14.03 0.32
C MET A 1 -23.50 -13.38 0.76
N PRO A 2 -22.40 -14.10 1.00
CA PRO A 2 -21.15 -13.48 1.38
C PRO A 2 -20.63 -12.63 0.22
N LEU A 3 -20.18 -11.41 0.53
CA LEU A 3 -19.53 -10.54 -0.46
C LEU A 3 -18.25 -11.22 -0.96
N PRO A 4 -17.94 -11.17 -2.26
CA PRO A 4 -16.68 -11.68 -2.77
C PRO A 4 -15.49 -10.91 -2.14
N PRO A 5 -14.34 -11.54 -1.97
CA PRO A 5 -13.17 -10.89 -1.38
C PRO A 5 -12.77 -9.67 -2.22
N VAL A 6 -12.58 -8.55 -1.55
CA VAL A 6 -12.10 -7.30 -2.15
C VAL A 6 -10.59 -7.26 -1.96
N ALA A 7 -9.84 -7.23 -3.05
CA ALA A 7 -8.41 -6.93 -3.01
C ALA A 7 -8.22 -5.46 -3.40
N ALA A 8 -7.82 -4.64 -2.44
CA ALA A 8 -7.38 -3.27 -2.70
C ALA A 8 -5.84 -3.28 -2.69
N VAL A 9 -5.23 -2.94 -3.79
CA VAL A 9 -3.78 -2.79 -3.90
C VAL A 9 -3.50 -1.33 -4.22
N PRO A 10 -2.85 -0.58 -3.31
CA PRO A 10 -2.30 0.71 -3.69
C PRO A 10 -1.13 0.44 -4.64
N VAL A 11 -1.26 0.82 -5.89
CA VAL A 11 -0.24 0.61 -6.91
C VAL A 11 0.52 1.90 -7.12
N SER A 12 1.80 1.88 -6.77
CA SER A 12 2.80 2.56 -7.56
C SER A 12 3.37 1.51 -8.52
N ALA A 13 2.82 1.44 -9.72
CA ALA A 13 3.34 0.54 -10.74
C ALA A 13 4.72 1.05 -11.18
N PRO A 14 5.75 0.21 -11.24
CA PRO A 14 6.97 0.57 -11.97
C PRO A 14 6.62 0.72 -13.45
N GLU A 15 7.13 1.76 -14.09
CA GLU A 15 6.99 2.08 -15.52
C GLU A 15 7.45 0.98 -16.50
N ARG A 16 7.82 -0.18 -16.01
CA ARG A 16 8.11 -1.35 -16.84
C ARG A 16 7.07 -2.41 -16.55
N ALA A 17 6.02 -2.32 -17.34
CA ALA A 17 5.01 -3.36 -17.49
C ALA A 17 5.64 -4.76 -17.40
N PHE A 18 5.12 -5.59 -16.52
CA PHE A 18 5.25 -7.02 -16.70
C PHE A 18 4.79 -7.33 -18.14
N PRO A 19 5.52 -8.11 -18.93
CA PRO A 19 5.11 -8.40 -20.28
C PRO A 19 3.82 -9.24 -20.26
N CYS A 20 2.71 -8.56 -20.18
CA CYS A 20 1.40 -9.10 -20.51
C CYS A 20 1.29 -9.14 -22.02
N GLY A 21 1.81 -10.15 -22.68
CA GLY A 21 1.79 -10.16 -24.14
C GLY A 21 2.43 -11.37 -24.80
N GLN A 22 2.88 -12.37 -24.08
CA GLN A 22 3.27 -13.61 -24.72
C GLN A 22 2.04 -14.49 -24.94
N PRO A 23 1.79 -14.96 -26.19
CA PRO A 23 0.71 -15.91 -26.46
C PRO A 23 0.88 -17.16 -25.62
N GLY A 24 -0.15 -17.51 -24.83
CA GLY A 24 -0.21 -18.75 -24.05
C GLY A 24 0.03 -18.64 -22.54
N HIS A 25 0.49 -17.49 -22.03
CA HIS A 25 0.60 -17.28 -20.57
C HIS A 25 -0.33 -16.18 -20.10
N PRO A 26 -1.41 -16.49 -19.35
CA PRO A 26 -2.25 -15.47 -18.74
C PRO A 26 -1.40 -14.61 -17.79
N CYS A 27 -1.47 -13.31 -17.98
CA CYS A 27 -0.83 -12.34 -17.09
C CYS A 27 -1.15 -12.67 -15.63
N VAL A 28 -0.15 -12.67 -14.75
CA VAL A 28 -0.34 -12.91 -13.31
C VAL A 28 -1.46 -12.03 -12.77
N LEU A 29 -1.53 -10.79 -13.22
CA LEU A 29 -2.56 -9.84 -12.86
C LEU A 29 -3.97 -10.29 -13.26
N ALA A 30 -4.15 -10.78 -14.50
CA ALA A 30 -5.43 -11.31 -14.96
C ALA A 30 -5.86 -12.53 -14.14
N ARG A 31 -4.93 -13.38 -13.71
CA ARG A 31 -5.21 -14.51 -12.82
C ARG A 31 -5.63 -14.04 -11.43
N LEU A 32 -5.00 -12.99 -10.91
CA LEU A 32 -5.36 -12.40 -9.61
C LEU A 32 -6.73 -11.72 -9.65
N GLN A 33 -7.10 -11.14 -10.78
CA GLN A 33 -8.39 -10.49 -10.99
C GLN A 33 -9.53 -11.48 -11.21
N ALA A 34 -9.25 -12.69 -11.71
CA ALA A 34 -10.26 -13.67 -12.07
C ALA A 34 -11.17 -14.01 -10.87
N GLY A 35 -12.48 -13.83 -11.04
CA GLY A 35 -13.49 -14.07 -10.03
C GLY A 35 -13.47 -13.10 -8.84
N ARG A 36 -12.74 -12.00 -8.91
CA ARG A 36 -12.66 -10.97 -7.87
C ARG A 36 -13.09 -9.62 -8.41
N ARG A 37 -13.66 -8.79 -7.53
CA ARG A 37 -13.83 -7.37 -7.80
C ARG A 37 -12.50 -6.68 -7.50
N TRP A 38 -11.79 -6.27 -8.55
CA TRP A 38 -10.50 -5.62 -8.45
C TRP A 38 -10.65 -4.10 -8.51
N ILE A 39 -10.07 -3.41 -7.55
CA ILE A 39 -10.16 -1.95 -7.44
C ILE A 39 -8.76 -1.39 -7.29
N TRP A 40 -8.42 -0.46 -8.17
CA TRP A 40 -7.22 0.35 -8.12
C TRP A 40 -7.52 1.64 -7.36
N ILE A 41 -6.71 1.97 -6.36
CA ILE A 41 -6.75 3.29 -5.74
C ILE A 41 -5.76 4.17 -6.50
N GLU A 42 -6.28 5.19 -7.18
CA GLU A 42 -5.50 6.09 -8.01
C GLU A 42 -4.45 6.85 -7.18
N GLY A 43 -3.26 6.96 -7.73
CA GLY A 43 -2.12 7.64 -7.13
C GLY A 43 -1.54 8.71 -8.05
N ASN A 44 -0.55 9.45 -7.55
CA ASN A 44 0.12 10.50 -8.32
C ASN A 44 0.96 9.98 -9.50
N HIS A 45 1.27 8.69 -9.54
CA HIS A 45 1.96 8.02 -10.66
C HIS A 45 1.01 7.30 -11.61
N ASP A 46 -0.25 7.09 -11.20
CA ASP A 46 -1.28 6.39 -11.97
C ASP A 46 -2.61 7.18 -11.92
N PRO A 47 -2.66 8.37 -12.54
CA PRO A 47 -3.83 9.24 -12.47
C PRO A 47 -4.89 8.86 -13.51
N GLY A 48 -5.42 7.65 -13.48
CA GLY A 48 -6.51 7.30 -14.37
C GLY A 48 -6.45 5.88 -14.91
N PRO A 49 -7.42 5.49 -15.76
CA PRO A 49 -7.56 4.11 -16.16
C PRO A 49 -6.35 3.65 -16.97
N VAL A 50 -5.61 2.71 -16.42
CA VAL A 50 -4.64 1.91 -17.16
C VAL A 50 -5.35 0.68 -17.70
N GLU A 51 -4.96 0.20 -18.86
CA GLU A 51 -5.57 -0.98 -19.52
C GLU A 51 -5.21 -2.31 -18.82
N LEU A 52 -5.33 -2.30 -17.48
CA LEU A 52 -5.00 -3.46 -16.63
C LEU A 52 -6.24 -4.20 -16.11
N GLY A 53 -7.44 -3.78 -16.54
CA GLY A 53 -8.70 -4.28 -16.01
C GLY A 53 -8.98 -3.84 -14.57
N GLY A 54 -10.20 -4.09 -14.09
CA GLY A 54 -10.65 -3.62 -12.78
C GLY A 54 -11.32 -2.25 -12.83
N SER A 55 -11.60 -1.68 -11.66
CA SER A 55 -12.18 -0.34 -11.48
C SER A 55 -11.16 0.59 -10.86
N HIS A 56 -11.15 1.86 -11.25
CA HIS A 56 -10.26 2.89 -10.72
C HIS A 56 -11.05 3.87 -9.85
N LEU A 57 -10.58 4.14 -8.65
CA LEU A 57 -11.21 5.03 -7.70
C LEU A 57 -10.16 5.88 -6.98
N ALA A 58 -10.44 7.16 -6.80
CA ALA A 58 -9.61 8.04 -5.97
C ALA A 58 -9.68 7.63 -4.48
N GLU A 59 -10.82 7.13 -4.06
CA GLU A 59 -11.08 6.66 -2.70
C GLU A 59 -12.09 5.51 -2.71
N MET A 60 -11.92 4.54 -1.82
CA MET A 60 -12.90 3.47 -1.60
C MET A 60 -13.22 3.33 -0.12
N ARG A 61 -14.51 3.21 0.19
CA ARG A 61 -15.00 2.86 1.53
C ARG A 61 -15.44 1.41 1.58
N LEU A 62 -14.97 0.69 2.59
CA LEU A 62 -15.37 -0.69 2.86
C LEU A 62 -15.58 -0.88 4.37
N GLY A 63 -16.83 -0.93 4.79
CA GLY A 63 -17.17 -0.92 6.21
C GLY A 63 -16.65 0.35 6.90
N ALA A 64 -15.90 0.18 7.97
CA ALA A 64 -15.27 1.28 8.71
C ALA A 64 -13.93 1.77 8.11
N LEU A 65 -13.45 1.12 7.04
CA LEU A 65 -12.16 1.44 6.44
C LEU A 65 -12.33 2.33 5.21
N VAL A 66 -11.38 3.27 5.06
CA VAL A 66 -11.27 4.17 3.92
C VAL A 66 -9.90 3.94 3.27
N TYR A 67 -9.90 3.53 2.02
CA TYR A 67 -8.70 3.31 1.22
C TYR A 67 -8.46 4.51 0.33
N ARG A 68 -7.25 5.08 0.37
CA ARG A 68 -6.83 6.21 -0.46
C ARG A 68 -5.32 6.20 -0.70
N HIS A 69 -4.84 6.98 -1.65
CA HIS A 69 -3.42 7.04 -1.95
C HIS A 69 -2.63 7.79 -0.86
N ILE A 70 -3.07 8.99 -0.49
CA ILE A 70 -2.39 9.86 0.47
C ILE A 70 -3.20 9.97 1.75
N ALA A 71 -2.55 9.74 2.90
CA ALA A 71 -3.18 9.88 4.22
C ALA A 71 -3.66 11.31 4.48
N GLN A 72 -4.85 11.42 5.07
CA GLN A 72 -5.42 12.72 5.45
C GLN A 72 -5.28 12.97 6.95
N LYS A 73 -4.86 14.18 7.31
CA LYS A 73 -4.77 14.59 8.71
C LYS A 73 -6.14 14.49 9.40
N GLY A 74 -6.17 13.81 10.54
CA GLY A 74 -7.39 13.65 11.32
C GLY A 74 -8.33 12.54 10.86
N ALA A 75 -8.05 11.84 9.74
CA ALA A 75 -8.87 10.71 9.30
C ALA A 75 -8.80 9.53 10.28
N GLU A 76 -9.87 8.74 10.30
CA GLU A 76 -10.00 7.51 11.08
C GLU A 76 -10.40 6.33 10.19
N GLY A 77 -9.96 5.14 10.54
CA GLY A 77 -10.17 3.93 9.75
C GLY A 77 -9.47 3.99 8.39
N GLU A 78 -8.35 4.71 8.27
CA GLU A 78 -7.69 4.99 7.00
C GLU A 78 -6.62 3.95 6.67
N VAL A 79 -6.61 3.49 5.42
CA VAL A 79 -5.53 2.70 4.81
C VAL A 79 -4.98 3.46 3.63
N SER A 80 -3.68 3.79 3.66
CA SER A 80 -3.05 4.58 2.60
C SER A 80 -1.65 4.08 2.22
N GLY A 81 -1.11 4.59 1.12
CA GLY A 81 0.24 4.32 0.63
C GLY A 81 1.09 5.60 0.59
N HIS A 82 1.57 5.95 -0.62
CA HIS A 82 2.28 7.18 -0.98
C HIS A 82 3.66 7.38 -0.35
N TYR A 83 3.75 7.36 0.97
CA TYR A 83 4.97 7.71 1.72
C TYR A 83 6.07 6.66 1.64
N HIS A 84 5.74 5.44 1.26
CA HIS A 84 6.64 4.29 1.20
C HIS A 84 7.48 4.14 2.49
N PRO A 85 6.87 4.02 3.66
CA PRO A 85 7.57 4.13 4.92
C PRO A 85 8.68 3.10 5.07
N LYS A 86 9.82 3.56 5.57
CA LYS A 86 10.97 2.73 5.94
C LYS A 86 11.32 2.95 7.40
N HIS A 87 11.54 1.87 8.12
CA HIS A 87 11.95 1.92 9.52
C HIS A 87 13.31 1.24 9.74
N ARG A 88 14.10 1.81 10.63
CA ARG A 88 15.40 1.27 11.04
C ARG A 88 15.36 0.96 12.53
N VAL A 89 15.62 -0.29 12.86
CA VAL A 89 15.85 -0.70 14.25
C VAL A 89 17.33 -0.52 14.56
N SER A 90 17.65 0.16 15.66
CA SER A 90 19.04 0.37 16.08
C SER A 90 19.76 -0.97 16.25
N GLY A 91 20.96 -1.08 15.69
CA GLY A 91 21.77 -2.32 15.74
C GLY A 91 21.32 -3.44 14.78
N ALA A 92 20.20 -3.29 14.05
CA ALA A 92 19.64 -4.36 13.20
C ALA A 92 19.84 -4.14 11.68
N GLY A 93 20.85 -3.36 11.28
CA GLY A 93 21.18 -3.14 9.88
C GLY A 93 20.46 -1.98 9.20
N PRO A 94 20.30 -1.99 7.87
CA PRO A 94 19.71 -0.89 7.11
C PRO A 94 18.21 -0.75 7.37
N ALA A 95 17.67 0.43 7.04
CA ALA A 95 16.22 0.66 7.06
C ALA A 95 15.51 -0.27 6.07
N ARG A 96 14.38 -0.82 6.47
CA ARG A 96 13.56 -1.72 5.68
C ARG A 96 12.18 -1.14 5.48
N ALA A 97 11.52 -1.49 4.38
CA ALA A 97 10.13 -1.17 4.15
C ALA A 97 9.28 -1.66 5.34
N ALA A 98 8.37 -0.84 5.81
CA ALA A 98 7.57 -1.13 7.00
C ALA A 98 6.12 -0.66 6.85
N PHE A 99 5.19 -1.46 7.30
CA PHE A 99 3.84 -0.99 7.60
C PHE A 99 3.90 -0.12 8.87
N ILE A 100 3.14 0.96 8.90
CA ILE A 100 2.99 1.76 10.12
C ILE A 100 1.52 1.85 10.46
N TYR A 101 1.17 1.58 11.71
CA TYR A 101 -0.21 1.72 12.14
C TYR A 101 -0.32 2.22 13.59
N ASP A 102 -1.45 2.85 13.85
CA ASP A 102 -1.98 3.15 15.18
C ASP A 102 -3.45 2.70 15.24
N GLN A 103 -4.20 3.14 16.23
CA GLN A 103 -5.63 2.81 16.37
C GLN A 103 -6.51 3.40 15.27
N ARG A 104 -6.01 4.34 14.46
CA ARG A 104 -6.78 5.16 13.53
C ARG A 104 -6.46 4.88 12.07
N ARG A 105 -5.23 4.47 11.77
CA ARG A 105 -4.76 4.33 10.39
C ARG A 105 -3.67 3.29 10.20
N LEU A 106 -3.53 2.89 8.97
CA LEU A 106 -2.45 2.05 8.46
C LEU A 106 -1.84 2.72 7.22
N ILE A 107 -0.52 2.92 7.22
CA ILE A 107 0.24 3.30 6.01
C ILE A 107 1.01 2.08 5.52
N LEU A 108 0.81 1.77 4.24
CA LEU A 108 1.42 0.63 3.56
C LEU A 108 2.80 1.02 3.02
N PRO A 109 3.80 0.12 3.09
CA PRO A 109 5.05 0.31 2.37
C PRO A 109 4.85 0.14 0.87
N ALA A 110 5.82 0.60 0.07
CA ALA A 110 5.86 0.27 -1.35
C ALA A 110 6.04 -1.23 -1.57
N TYR A 111 5.37 -1.76 -2.57
CA TYR A 111 5.52 -3.15 -3.00
C TYR A 111 6.76 -3.35 -3.89
N GLY A 112 7.18 -2.32 -4.62
CA GLY A 112 8.27 -2.39 -5.58
C GLY A 112 9.66 -2.43 -4.93
N THR A 113 10.61 -3.08 -5.61
CA THR A 113 11.98 -3.31 -5.10
C THR A 113 12.84 -2.04 -5.11
N TYR A 114 12.68 -1.18 -6.11
CA TYR A 114 13.51 0.02 -6.32
C TYR A 114 12.81 1.32 -5.95
N THR A 115 11.86 1.26 -5.05
CA THR A 115 11.13 2.43 -4.59
C THR A 115 11.91 3.19 -3.53
N GLY A 116 11.92 4.52 -3.64
CA GLY A 116 12.31 5.42 -2.57
C GLY A 116 11.50 5.20 -1.30
N GLY A 117 11.46 6.15 -0.42
CA GLY A 117 10.59 6.12 0.76
C GLY A 117 11.12 6.98 1.88
N LEU A 118 10.20 7.40 2.76
CA LEU A 118 10.49 8.25 3.89
C LEU A 118 10.79 7.41 5.15
N SER A 119 11.67 7.93 6.00
CA SER A 119 11.85 7.38 7.34
C SER A 119 10.58 7.53 8.16
N THR A 120 10.31 6.59 9.05
CA THR A 120 9.23 6.72 10.05
C THR A 120 9.40 7.94 10.96
N THR A 121 10.62 8.50 11.05
CA THR A 121 10.92 9.72 11.80
C THR A 121 10.71 11.00 10.99
N ASP A 122 10.45 10.88 9.68
CA ASP A 122 10.16 12.04 8.84
C ASP A 122 8.89 12.74 9.31
N PRO A 123 8.89 14.08 9.40
CA PRO A 123 7.71 14.85 9.84
C PRO A 123 6.45 14.58 9.01
N ALA A 124 6.59 14.29 7.71
CA ALA A 124 5.47 13.95 6.84
C ALA A 124 4.75 12.65 7.26
N ILE A 125 5.46 11.73 7.90
CA ILE A 125 4.90 10.49 8.44
C ILE A 125 4.57 10.65 9.92
N SER A 126 5.54 11.07 10.73
CA SER A 126 5.41 11.07 12.20
C SER A 126 4.26 11.95 12.70
N ALA A 127 3.95 13.05 11.99
CA ALA A 127 2.83 13.93 12.32
C ALA A 127 1.44 13.33 12.05
N LEU A 128 1.37 12.23 11.30
CA LEU A 128 0.11 11.56 10.98
C LEU A 128 -0.36 10.61 12.08
N PHE A 129 0.55 10.13 12.92
CA PHE A 129 0.28 9.11 13.92
C PHE A 129 0.13 9.68 15.33
N LYS A 130 -0.77 9.06 16.08
CA LYS A 130 -0.82 9.23 17.54
C LYS A 130 -0.12 8.05 18.22
N ARG A 131 0.62 8.32 19.27
CA ARG A 131 1.24 7.24 20.05
C ARG A 131 0.20 6.57 20.96
N PRO A 132 0.29 5.27 21.18
CA PRO A 132 1.29 4.34 20.65
C PRO A 132 1.06 4.03 19.18
N ALA A 133 2.15 4.00 18.40
CA ALA A 133 2.17 3.55 17.00
C ALA A 133 3.19 2.42 16.83
N ILE A 134 2.98 1.57 15.85
CA ILE A 134 3.82 0.39 15.60
C ILE A 134 4.28 0.40 14.16
N ALA A 135 5.57 0.18 13.95
CA ALA A 135 6.14 -0.17 12.65
C ALA A 135 6.29 -1.69 12.55
N VAL A 136 5.84 -2.29 11.46
CA VAL A 136 6.10 -3.71 11.17
C VAL A 136 7.02 -3.79 9.96
N LEU A 137 8.28 -4.13 10.21
CA LEU A 137 9.29 -4.24 9.16
C LEU A 137 9.03 -5.50 8.32
N THR A 138 9.15 -5.33 7.01
CA THR A 138 9.03 -6.43 6.04
C THR A 138 10.35 -7.18 5.89
N GLY A 139 10.33 -8.36 5.29
CA GLY A 139 11.49 -9.21 5.00
C GLY A 139 11.15 -10.67 5.16
N SER A 140 12.14 -11.51 5.45
CA SER A 140 11.92 -12.95 5.71
C SER A 140 11.01 -13.22 6.92
N ARG A 141 10.97 -12.27 7.85
CA ARG A 141 10.04 -12.24 8.99
C ARG A 141 9.51 -10.83 9.18
N ALA A 142 8.24 -10.73 9.55
CA ALA A 142 7.64 -9.49 10.01
C ALA A 142 8.15 -9.18 11.43
N ILE A 143 8.68 -7.96 11.64
CA ILE A 143 9.22 -7.55 12.94
C ILE A 143 8.46 -6.33 13.43
N PRO A 144 7.55 -6.47 14.41
CA PRO A 144 6.88 -5.32 15.01
C PRO A 144 7.86 -4.55 15.91
N THR A 145 7.81 -3.23 15.84
CA THR A 145 8.65 -2.32 16.63
C THR A 145 7.83 -1.11 17.03
N PRO A 146 7.77 -0.73 18.32
CA PRO A 146 7.16 0.52 18.77
C PRO A 146 7.86 1.73 18.15
N LEU A 147 7.07 2.80 17.87
CA LEU A 147 7.54 4.10 17.37
C LEU A 147 7.52 5.18 18.44
#